data_54eef5203f07219339e7a4bdbdaa97e5
#
_entry.id   54eef5203f07219339e7a4bdbdaa97e5
#
_cell.length_a   1.000
_cell.length_b   1.000
_cell.length_c   1.000
_cell.angle_alpha   90.00
_cell.angle_beta   90.00
_cell.angle_gamma   90.00
#
_symmetry.space_group_name_H-M   'P 1'
#
loop_
_entity.id
_entity.type
_entity.pdbx_description
1 polymer ?
#
loop_
_entity_poly.entity_id
_entity_poly.type
_entity_poly.pdbx_seq_one_letter_code
_entity_poly.pdbx_strand_id
1 'polypeptide(L)'
;MAATTLLRATPLFSGLGAGSTPLLQGLLQPLKAPALTLLCRGLAVEAKKTYVRDKPHVNVGTIGHVDHGKTTLTAAITKILAEGGGAKFKKYEEIDNAPEERARGITINAAHVEYSTAARHYAHTDCPGHADYVKNMITGTAPLDGCILVVAANDGPMPQTREHLLLAKQIGVEHVVVYVNKADAVQDSEMVELVELEIRELLTEFGYKGEDTPVIVGSALCALEQRDPELGLKSVQKLLDAVDTHIPVPTRDLEKPFLLPVESVYSIPGRGTVVTGTLERGILKKGDECEFLGHNKNIRTVVTGIEMFHKSLERAEAGDNLGALVRGLKREDLRRGLVMAKPGSIQPHQKVEAQVYILSKEEGGRHKPFVSHFMPVMFSLTWDMACRIILPPGKLG
;
A
#
# COMPACT_ATOMS: atom_id res chain seq x y z
N MET A 1 -1.58 -9.75 -44.06
CA MET A 1 -1.83 -10.82 -45.08
C MET A 1 -1.82 -12.17 -44.37
N ALA A 2 -2.81 -12.89 -44.66
CA ALA A 2 -3.14 -14.28 -44.56
C ALA A 2 -3.51 -14.78 -43.14
N ALA A 3 -4.57 -15.41 -42.93
CA ALA A 3 -5.79 -15.86 -43.55
C ALA A 3 -6.36 -16.99 -42.63
N THR A 4 -7.55 -16.81 -42.31
CA THR A 4 -8.56 -17.64 -41.70
C THR A 4 -8.57 -19.09 -42.26
N THR A 5 -8.82 -20.09 -41.39
CA THR A 5 -9.61 -21.26 -41.83
C THR A 5 -10.49 -21.81 -40.69
N LEU A 6 -11.78 -21.65 -40.88
CA LEU A 6 -12.87 -22.33 -40.19
C LEU A 6 -13.03 -23.74 -40.80
N LEU A 7 -13.28 -24.76 -39.98
CA LEU A 7 -13.85 -26.02 -40.40
C LEU A 7 -15.08 -26.37 -39.58
N ARG A 8 -16.24 -26.26 -40.24
CA ARG A 8 -17.52 -26.86 -39.84
C ARG A 8 -17.55 -28.28 -40.31
N ALA A 9 -18.07 -29.21 -39.53
CA ALA A 9 -18.54 -30.52 -39.98
C ALA A 9 -20.01 -30.68 -39.60
N THR A 10 -20.86 -30.86 -40.60
CA THR A 10 -22.27 -31.26 -40.52
C THR A 10 -22.42 -32.74 -40.73
N PRO A 11 -23.51 -33.36 -40.25
CA PRO A 11 -23.71 -34.82 -40.29
C PRO A 11 -24.41 -35.26 -41.56
N LEU A 12 -24.12 -36.49 -42.02
CA LEU A 12 -24.85 -37.16 -43.09
C LEU A 12 -25.60 -38.39 -42.55
N PHE A 13 -26.89 -38.41 -42.84
CA PHE A 13 -27.85 -39.53 -42.70
C PHE A 13 -27.88 -40.34 -43.98
N SER A 14 -28.06 -41.69 -43.88
CA SER A 14 -28.78 -42.58 -44.73
C SER A 14 -28.33 -44.06 -44.45
N GLY A 15 -29.07 -45.10 -44.31
CA GLY A 15 -30.43 -45.44 -44.61
C GLY A 15 -30.48 -46.92 -44.86
N LEU A 16 -31.52 -47.60 -44.32
CA LEU A 16 -32.18 -48.80 -44.75
C LEU A 16 -31.47 -50.17 -44.85
N GLY A 17 -32.08 -51.14 -44.18
CA GLY A 17 -31.93 -52.57 -44.47
C GLY A 17 -32.64 -53.49 -43.46
N ALA A 18 -33.80 -53.99 -43.83
CA ALA A 18 -34.66 -54.94 -43.07
C ALA A 18 -34.15 -56.38 -43.11
N GLY A 19 -34.42 -57.19 -42.07
CA GLY A 19 -34.17 -58.66 -42.05
C GLY A 19 -34.47 -59.28 -40.69
N SER A 20 -35.67 -59.80 -40.62
CA SER A 20 -36.32 -60.95 -39.87
C SER A 20 -35.56 -61.62 -38.71
N THR A 21 -36.34 -61.77 -37.62
CA THR A 21 -36.36 -62.63 -36.42
C THR A 21 -35.87 -64.08 -36.56
N PRO A 22 -35.58 -64.92 -35.46
CA PRO A 22 -36.49 -65.11 -34.32
C PRO A 22 -35.84 -65.35 -32.91
N LEU A 23 -36.65 -65.08 -31.88
CA LEU A 23 -36.83 -65.74 -30.57
C LEU A 23 -35.61 -66.32 -29.80
N LEU A 24 -35.35 -65.78 -28.63
CA LEU A 24 -35.10 -66.58 -27.42
C LEU A 24 -35.49 -65.77 -26.19
N GLN A 25 -36.47 -66.35 -25.45
CA GLN A 25 -36.86 -65.91 -24.10
C GLN A 25 -35.70 -66.10 -23.11
N GLY A 26 -35.47 -65.16 -22.25
CA GLY A 26 -34.57 -65.34 -21.13
C GLY A 26 -34.35 -64.08 -20.28
N LEU A 27 -35.05 -64.06 -19.15
CA LEU A 27 -34.69 -63.29 -17.92
C LEU A 27 -34.64 -61.75 -17.96
N LEU A 28 -35.79 -61.18 -17.63
CA LEU A 28 -35.92 -59.82 -17.08
C LEU A 28 -35.22 -59.70 -15.70
N GLN A 29 -34.11 -59.09 -15.67
CA GLN A 29 -33.65 -58.38 -14.45
C GLN A 29 -33.64 -56.87 -14.72
N PRO A 30 -34.20 -56.04 -13.81
CA PRO A 30 -34.19 -54.62 -14.02
C PRO A 30 -32.78 -54.08 -13.76
N LEU A 31 -32.10 -53.64 -14.83
CA LEU A 31 -30.90 -52.83 -14.73
C LEU A 31 -31.24 -51.51 -13.97
N LYS A 32 -30.74 -51.40 -12.75
CA LYS A 32 -30.70 -50.13 -12.02
C LYS A 32 -29.91 -49.13 -12.87
N ALA A 33 -30.58 -48.13 -13.38
CA ALA A 33 -29.95 -46.96 -13.98
C ALA A 33 -28.98 -46.35 -12.96
N PRO A 34 -27.75 -46.05 -13.36
CA PRO A 34 -26.87 -45.25 -12.47
C PRO A 34 -27.51 -43.88 -12.32
N ALA A 35 -27.81 -43.51 -11.08
CA ALA A 35 -28.20 -42.18 -10.72
C ALA A 35 -27.09 -41.23 -11.19
N LEU A 36 -27.41 -40.46 -12.22
CA LEU A 36 -26.59 -39.33 -12.63
C LEU A 36 -26.65 -38.31 -11.49
N THR A 37 -25.76 -38.47 -10.51
CA THR A 37 -25.55 -37.47 -9.49
C THR A 37 -24.95 -36.27 -10.21
N LEU A 38 -25.82 -35.34 -10.58
CA LEU A 38 -25.41 -33.98 -10.96
C LEU A 38 -24.62 -33.44 -9.78
N LEU A 39 -23.28 -33.50 -9.86
CA LEU A 39 -22.40 -32.74 -9.01
C LEU A 39 -22.61 -31.27 -9.39
N CYS A 40 -23.65 -30.65 -8.87
CA CYS A 40 -23.66 -29.22 -8.69
C CYS A 40 -22.52 -28.88 -7.72
N ARG A 41 -21.31 -28.69 -8.25
CA ARG A 41 -20.31 -27.91 -7.58
C ARG A 41 -20.90 -26.52 -7.45
N GLY A 42 -21.68 -26.33 -6.42
CA GLY A 42 -21.91 -25.00 -5.90
C GLY A 42 -20.54 -24.41 -5.67
N LEU A 43 -20.15 -23.44 -6.50
CA LEU A 43 -19.13 -22.49 -6.14
C LEU A 43 -19.64 -21.84 -4.86
N ALA A 44 -19.27 -22.42 -3.72
CA ALA A 44 -19.40 -21.76 -2.46
C ALA A 44 -18.53 -20.51 -2.60
N VAL A 45 -19.14 -19.40 -2.91
CA VAL A 45 -18.54 -18.08 -2.73
C VAL A 45 -18.29 -18.04 -1.22
N GLU A 46 -17.05 -18.28 -0.81
CA GLU A 46 -16.66 -18.07 0.59
C GLU A 46 -17.17 -16.68 0.97
N ALA A 47 -18.08 -16.63 1.91
CA ALA A 47 -18.59 -15.36 2.43
C ALA A 47 -17.37 -14.60 2.96
N LYS A 48 -17.05 -13.48 2.33
CA LYS A 48 -15.93 -12.64 2.77
C LYS A 48 -16.13 -12.32 4.24
N LYS A 49 -15.06 -12.49 5.02
CA LYS A 49 -15.07 -12.10 6.43
C LYS A 49 -15.36 -10.60 6.51
N THR A 50 -16.26 -10.23 7.40
CA THR A 50 -16.54 -8.82 7.70
C THR A 50 -15.42 -8.30 8.59
N TYR A 51 -14.92 -7.11 8.31
CA TYR A 51 -13.97 -6.42 9.19
C TYR A 51 -14.70 -5.96 10.46
N VAL A 52 -14.12 -6.29 11.60
CA VAL A 52 -14.60 -5.82 12.92
C VAL A 52 -13.60 -4.81 13.44
N ARG A 53 -14.08 -3.60 13.71
CA ARG A 53 -13.29 -2.51 14.27
C ARG A 53 -13.26 -2.63 15.80
N ASP A 54 -12.33 -3.38 16.33
CA ASP A 54 -12.12 -3.62 17.77
C ASP A 54 -10.94 -2.84 18.35
N LYS A 55 -10.06 -2.33 17.50
CA LYS A 55 -8.84 -1.60 17.87
C LYS A 55 -8.67 -0.31 17.09
N PRO A 56 -8.00 0.71 17.67
CA PRO A 56 -7.62 1.90 16.92
C PRO A 56 -6.76 1.54 15.71
N HIS A 57 -7.03 2.20 14.57
CA HIS A 57 -6.29 2.00 13.34
C HIS A 57 -5.24 3.10 13.14
N VAL A 58 -4.00 2.70 12.84
CA VAL A 58 -2.84 3.58 12.66
C VAL A 58 -2.10 3.20 11.39
N ASN A 59 -1.71 4.20 10.60
CA ASN A 59 -0.91 4.03 9.39
C ASN A 59 0.56 4.29 9.71
N VAL A 60 1.42 3.30 9.51
CA VAL A 60 2.86 3.43 9.70
C VAL A 60 3.61 3.06 8.43
N GLY A 61 4.80 3.59 8.23
CA GLY A 61 5.63 3.22 7.09
C GLY A 61 7.08 2.99 7.46
N THR A 62 7.76 2.08 6.78
CA THR A 62 9.22 1.94 6.85
C THR A 62 9.89 2.87 5.85
N ILE A 63 10.84 3.67 6.33
CA ILE A 63 11.67 4.58 5.54
C ILE A 63 13.15 4.32 5.81
N GLY A 64 14.04 4.77 4.94
CA GLY A 64 15.48 4.61 5.10
C GLY A 64 16.15 4.23 3.78
N HIS A 65 17.48 4.12 3.81
CA HIS A 65 18.31 3.87 2.62
C HIS A 65 17.99 2.53 1.94
N VAL A 66 18.34 2.41 0.66
CA VAL A 66 18.31 1.11 -0.05
C VAL A 66 19.21 0.11 0.68
N ASP A 67 18.85 -1.16 0.65
CA ASP A 67 19.57 -2.28 1.30
C ASP A 67 19.74 -2.22 2.83
N HIS A 68 19.14 -1.24 3.53
CA HIS A 68 19.10 -1.21 5.00
C HIS A 68 18.13 -2.23 5.60
N GLY A 69 17.36 -2.96 4.78
CA GLY A 69 16.52 -4.07 5.20
C GLY A 69 15.10 -3.69 5.63
N LYS A 70 14.50 -2.65 5.05
CA LYS A 70 13.11 -2.23 5.30
C LYS A 70 12.11 -3.36 5.02
N THR A 71 12.13 -3.91 3.82
CA THR A 71 11.25 -5.02 3.41
C THR A 71 11.50 -6.28 4.22
N THR A 72 12.76 -6.54 4.59
CA THR A 72 13.12 -7.66 5.49
C THR A 72 12.52 -7.48 6.88
N LEU A 73 12.54 -6.26 7.42
CA LEU A 73 11.91 -5.92 8.70
C LEU A 73 10.39 -6.06 8.63
N THR A 74 9.77 -5.58 7.56
CA THR A 74 8.33 -5.73 7.32
C THR A 74 7.92 -7.20 7.29
N ALA A 75 8.71 -8.05 6.60
CA ALA A 75 8.48 -9.50 6.59
C ALA A 75 8.66 -10.13 7.99
N ALA A 76 9.68 -9.69 8.76
CA ALA A 76 9.93 -10.18 10.12
C ALA A 76 8.78 -9.81 11.07
N ILE A 77 8.26 -8.60 11.01
CA ILE A 77 7.08 -8.15 11.78
C ILE A 77 5.88 -9.05 11.49
N THR A 78 5.58 -9.27 10.20
CA THR A 78 4.44 -10.13 9.83
C THR A 78 4.60 -11.56 10.28
N LYS A 79 5.85 -12.11 10.27
CA LYS A 79 6.14 -13.47 10.73
C LYS A 79 5.88 -13.62 12.23
N ILE A 80 6.46 -12.72 13.02
CA ILE A 80 6.33 -12.76 14.49
C ILE A 80 4.87 -12.61 14.92
N LEU A 81 4.16 -11.67 14.33
CA LEU A 81 2.75 -11.44 14.67
C LEU A 81 1.83 -12.54 14.13
N ALA A 82 2.21 -13.26 13.06
CA ALA A 82 1.45 -14.39 12.56
C ALA A 82 1.43 -15.56 13.55
N GLU A 83 2.49 -15.78 14.31
CA GLU A 83 2.57 -16.80 15.36
C GLU A 83 1.54 -16.53 16.48
N GLY A 84 1.28 -15.25 16.78
CA GLY A 84 0.25 -14.80 17.72
C GLY A 84 -1.14 -14.59 17.13
N GLY A 85 -1.32 -14.89 15.83
CA GLY A 85 -2.61 -14.65 15.12
C GLY A 85 -2.90 -13.18 14.78
N GLY A 86 -1.95 -12.26 15.00
CA GLY A 86 -2.09 -10.83 14.75
C GLY A 86 -1.81 -10.40 13.30
N ALA A 87 -1.28 -11.29 12.47
CA ALA A 87 -1.00 -11.00 11.07
C ALA A 87 -1.13 -12.26 10.20
N LYS A 88 -1.10 -12.05 8.87
CA LYS A 88 -0.81 -13.09 7.90
C LYS A 88 0.65 -12.92 7.48
N PHE A 89 1.48 -13.94 7.72
CA PHE A 89 2.88 -13.91 7.29
C PHE A 89 2.98 -13.63 5.79
N LYS A 90 3.79 -12.64 5.43
CA LYS A 90 4.17 -12.33 4.06
C LYS A 90 5.68 -12.49 3.90
N LYS A 91 6.07 -13.28 2.91
CA LYS A 91 7.48 -13.41 2.53
C LYS A 91 7.96 -12.15 1.81
N TYR A 92 9.27 -11.99 1.74
CA TYR A 92 9.92 -10.89 1.01
C TYR A 92 9.36 -10.75 -0.43
N GLU A 93 9.28 -11.86 -1.18
CA GLU A 93 8.81 -11.89 -2.58
C GLU A 93 7.29 -11.65 -2.72
N GLU A 94 6.54 -11.70 -1.62
CA GLU A 94 5.11 -11.37 -1.61
C GLU A 94 4.86 -9.89 -1.32
N ILE A 95 5.84 -9.22 -0.69
CA ILE A 95 5.85 -7.78 -0.45
C ILE A 95 6.34 -7.09 -1.73
N ASP A 96 7.57 -7.40 -2.18
CA ASP A 96 8.14 -6.95 -3.46
C ASP A 96 7.70 -7.90 -4.57
N ASN A 97 6.48 -7.74 -5.06
CA ASN A 97 5.87 -8.74 -5.94
C ASN A 97 5.95 -8.39 -7.44
N ALA A 98 6.28 -7.16 -7.82
CA ALA A 98 6.42 -6.75 -9.20
C ALA A 98 7.61 -7.45 -9.87
N PRO A 99 7.51 -7.85 -11.14
CA PRO A 99 8.61 -8.52 -11.84
C PRO A 99 9.93 -7.74 -11.83
N GLU A 100 9.86 -6.40 -11.91
CA GLU A 100 11.03 -5.53 -11.86
C GLU A 100 11.64 -5.45 -10.46
N GLU A 101 10.84 -5.46 -9.40
CA GLU A 101 11.28 -5.51 -8.02
C GLU A 101 12.06 -6.79 -7.74
N ARG A 102 11.51 -7.92 -8.15
CA ARG A 102 12.16 -9.23 -8.00
C ARG A 102 13.47 -9.34 -8.81
N ALA A 103 13.48 -8.78 -10.01
CA ALA A 103 14.66 -8.82 -10.88
C ALA A 103 15.81 -7.96 -10.36
N ARG A 104 15.50 -6.83 -9.71
CA ARG A 104 16.48 -5.87 -9.19
C ARG A 104 16.77 -6.05 -7.70
N GLY A 105 15.93 -6.77 -6.96
CA GLY A 105 16.03 -6.93 -5.51
C GLY A 105 15.79 -5.64 -4.72
N ILE A 106 15.04 -4.69 -5.29
CA ILE A 106 14.72 -3.39 -4.66
C ILE A 106 13.24 -3.10 -4.73
N THR A 107 12.70 -2.46 -3.70
CA THR A 107 11.32 -1.98 -3.67
C THR A 107 11.16 -0.76 -4.58
N ILE A 108 10.25 -0.83 -5.53
CA ILE A 108 9.92 0.24 -6.48
C ILE A 108 8.63 0.93 -6.12
N ASN A 109 7.61 0.16 -5.78
CA ASN A 109 6.29 0.65 -5.40
C ASN A 109 6.09 0.50 -3.90
N ALA A 110 5.30 1.40 -3.29
CA ALA A 110 4.90 1.23 -1.90
C ALA A 110 4.01 -0.02 -1.76
N ALA A 111 4.39 -0.93 -0.87
CA ALA A 111 3.64 -2.14 -0.59
C ALA A 111 2.89 -2.01 0.73
N HIS A 112 1.62 -2.43 0.76
CA HIS A 112 0.79 -2.35 1.96
C HIS A 112 0.64 -3.71 2.63
N VAL A 113 0.85 -3.74 3.95
CA VAL A 113 0.74 -4.93 4.79
C VAL A 113 -0.14 -4.62 6.00
N GLU A 114 -0.97 -5.58 6.40
CA GLU A 114 -1.85 -5.50 7.58
C GLU A 114 -1.28 -6.33 8.73
N TYR A 115 -1.28 -5.77 9.93
CA TYR A 115 -1.06 -6.54 11.15
C TYR A 115 -1.72 -5.88 12.37
N SER A 116 -1.84 -6.64 13.46
CA SER A 116 -2.38 -6.16 14.73
C SER A 116 -1.46 -6.54 15.88
N THR A 117 -1.21 -5.59 16.77
CA THR A 117 -0.65 -5.83 18.09
C THR A 117 -1.77 -6.10 19.10
N ALA A 118 -1.45 -6.28 20.36
CA ALA A 118 -2.46 -6.36 21.40
C ALA A 118 -3.31 -5.08 21.49
N ALA A 119 -2.69 -3.92 21.29
CA ALA A 119 -3.32 -2.61 21.49
C ALA A 119 -3.95 -2.03 20.22
N ARG A 120 -3.38 -2.27 19.02
CA ARG A 120 -3.71 -1.53 17.80
C ARG A 120 -3.77 -2.40 16.56
N HIS A 121 -4.44 -1.88 15.54
CA HIS A 121 -4.44 -2.40 14.17
C HIS A 121 -3.63 -1.46 13.27
N TYR A 122 -2.71 -2.02 12.49
CA TYR A 122 -1.80 -1.26 11.65
C TYR A 122 -2.00 -1.56 10.17
N ALA A 123 -2.02 -0.50 9.37
CA ALA A 123 -1.65 -0.56 7.97
C ALA A 123 -0.20 -0.11 7.85
N HIS A 124 0.65 -0.99 7.38
CA HIS A 124 2.07 -0.75 7.23
C HIS A 124 2.41 -0.59 5.76
N THR A 125 3.02 0.53 5.41
CA THR A 125 3.49 0.83 4.06
C THR A 125 4.99 0.63 4.00
N ASP A 126 5.44 -0.34 3.22
CA ASP A 126 6.87 -0.50 2.91
C ASP A 126 7.26 0.46 1.78
N CYS A 127 8.10 1.45 2.11
CA CYS A 127 8.47 2.53 1.18
C CYS A 127 9.72 2.17 0.37
N PRO A 128 9.76 2.53 -0.94
CA PRO A 128 10.97 2.37 -1.73
C PRO A 128 12.13 3.17 -1.15
N GLY A 129 13.34 2.59 -1.18
CA GLY A 129 14.55 3.24 -0.65
C GLY A 129 15.35 4.00 -1.70
N HIS A 130 15.22 3.66 -2.98
CA HIS A 130 16.08 4.19 -4.05
C HIS A 130 15.64 5.58 -4.50
N ALA A 131 16.62 6.47 -4.75
CA ALA A 131 16.38 7.87 -5.15
C ALA A 131 15.48 8.03 -6.39
N ASP A 132 15.58 7.12 -7.37
CA ASP A 132 14.75 7.16 -8.57
C ASP A 132 13.25 6.97 -8.28
N TYR A 133 12.90 6.41 -7.12
CA TYR A 133 11.53 6.11 -6.72
C TYR A 133 10.99 7.00 -5.60
N VAL A 134 11.69 8.09 -5.27
CA VAL A 134 11.25 9.11 -4.30
C VAL A 134 9.83 9.60 -4.62
N LYS A 135 9.49 9.73 -5.89
CA LYS A 135 8.13 10.06 -6.34
C LYS A 135 7.09 9.06 -5.81
N ASN A 136 7.37 7.77 -5.89
CA ASN A 136 6.47 6.73 -5.40
C ASN A 136 6.40 6.72 -3.87
N MET A 137 7.49 7.07 -3.21
CA MET A 137 7.50 7.31 -1.77
C MET A 137 6.57 8.47 -1.40
N ILE A 138 6.75 9.67 -1.97
CA ILE A 138 5.94 10.85 -1.65
C ILE A 138 4.45 10.56 -1.80
N THR A 139 4.06 9.96 -2.92
CA THR A 139 2.66 9.69 -3.22
C THR A 139 2.08 8.45 -2.51
N GLY A 140 2.91 7.58 -1.95
CA GLY A 140 2.50 6.40 -1.18
C GLY A 140 2.54 6.62 0.35
N THR A 141 3.25 7.65 0.83
CA THR A 141 3.41 7.93 2.26
C THR A 141 2.50 9.06 2.78
N ALA A 142 1.75 9.69 1.91
CA ALA A 142 0.92 10.85 2.27
C ALA A 142 0.02 10.64 3.51
N PRO A 143 -0.52 9.44 3.80
CA PRO A 143 -1.40 9.24 4.95
C PRO A 143 -0.72 8.64 6.19
N LEU A 144 0.61 8.68 6.33
CA LEU A 144 1.30 8.07 7.47
C LEU A 144 1.11 8.88 8.75
N ASP A 145 0.76 8.21 9.83
CA ASP A 145 0.66 8.76 11.18
C ASP A 145 2.00 8.74 11.93
N GLY A 146 2.89 7.85 11.52
CA GLY A 146 4.25 7.74 12.01
C GLY A 146 5.10 6.88 11.10
N CYS A 147 6.41 6.90 11.28
CA CYS A 147 7.32 6.06 10.49
C CYS A 147 8.35 5.34 11.34
N ILE A 148 8.84 4.23 10.79
CA ILE A 148 9.95 3.45 11.31
C ILE A 148 11.16 3.75 10.40
N LEU A 149 12.14 4.45 10.93
CA LEU A 149 13.40 4.70 10.24
C LEU A 149 14.32 3.50 10.40
N VAL A 150 14.67 2.86 9.30
CA VAL A 150 15.57 1.70 9.28
C VAL A 150 16.95 2.11 8.82
N VAL A 151 17.95 1.92 9.68
CA VAL A 151 19.36 2.22 9.41
C VAL A 151 20.18 0.97 9.67
N ALA A 152 21.07 0.61 8.75
CA ALA A 152 21.96 -0.53 8.95
C ALA A 152 23.11 -0.15 9.89
N ALA A 153 23.40 -0.99 10.88
CA ALA A 153 24.43 -0.74 11.90
C ALA A 153 25.85 -0.64 11.33
N ASN A 154 26.11 -1.32 10.21
CA ASN A 154 27.42 -1.30 9.54
C ASN A 154 27.64 -0.08 8.65
N ASP A 155 26.56 0.61 8.21
CA ASP A 155 26.63 1.69 7.21
C ASP A 155 26.30 3.05 7.83
N GLY A 156 25.54 3.09 8.94
CA GLY A 156 25.06 4.32 9.54
C GLY A 156 24.05 5.10 8.66
N PRO A 157 23.79 6.37 8.99
CA PRO A 157 22.90 7.21 8.19
C PRO A 157 23.50 7.54 6.83
N MET A 158 22.83 7.12 5.76
CA MET A 158 23.22 7.31 4.37
C MET A 158 22.44 8.47 3.72
N PRO A 159 22.87 9.02 2.56
CA PRO A 159 22.20 10.17 1.94
C PRO A 159 20.70 10.05 1.78
N GLN A 160 20.19 8.89 1.38
CA GLN A 160 18.74 8.66 1.24
C GLN A 160 18.02 8.64 2.60
N THR A 161 18.70 8.33 3.70
CA THR A 161 18.16 8.45 5.05
C THR A 161 17.78 9.90 5.34
N ARG A 162 18.67 10.85 4.98
CA ARG A 162 18.44 12.30 5.10
C ARG A 162 17.27 12.75 4.23
N GLU A 163 17.26 12.35 2.96
CA GLU A 163 16.18 12.67 2.02
C GLU A 163 14.82 12.18 2.53
N HIS A 164 14.75 10.96 3.04
CA HIS A 164 13.51 10.38 3.55
C HIS A 164 13.01 11.07 4.81
N LEU A 165 13.90 11.45 5.74
CA LEU A 165 13.52 12.21 6.93
C LEU A 165 13.00 13.60 6.57
N LEU A 166 13.66 14.29 5.64
CA LEU A 166 13.20 15.58 5.14
C LEU A 166 11.80 15.46 4.53
N LEU A 167 11.58 14.47 3.67
CA LEU A 167 10.29 14.23 3.04
C LEU A 167 9.22 13.87 4.07
N ALA A 168 9.52 12.98 5.01
CA ALA A 168 8.59 12.61 6.09
C ALA A 168 8.16 13.84 6.89
N LYS A 169 9.09 14.72 7.22
CA LYS A 169 8.80 15.98 7.90
C LYS A 169 7.91 16.91 7.08
N GLN A 170 8.19 17.04 5.78
CA GLN A 170 7.42 17.91 4.88
C GLN A 170 5.99 17.44 4.65
N ILE A 171 5.75 16.12 4.61
CA ILE A 171 4.40 15.56 4.49
C ILE A 171 3.65 15.52 5.84
N GLY A 172 4.28 15.95 6.94
CA GLY A 172 3.63 16.09 8.24
C GLY A 172 3.75 14.88 9.16
N VAL A 173 4.66 13.94 8.91
CA VAL A 173 4.96 12.84 9.85
C VAL A 173 5.75 13.41 11.02
N GLU A 174 5.14 13.47 12.19
CA GLU A 174 5.74 14.04 13.40
C GLU A 174 6.42 13.00 14.30
N HIS A 175 6.05 11.73 14.18
CA HIS A 175 6.50 10.66 15.05
C HIS A 175 7.36 9.65 14.30
N VAL A 176 8.57 9.45 14.80
CA VAL A 176 9.55 8.51 14.24
C VAL A 176 9.99 7.53 15.32
N VAL A 177 10.12 6.26 14.96
CA VAL A 177 10.78 5.22 15.75
C VAL A 177 11.94 4.71 14.94
N VAL A 178 13.10 4.49 15.54
CA VAL A 178 14.30 4.05 14.82
C VAL A 178 14.56 2.56 15.06
N TYR A 179 14.90 1.85 14.01
CA TYR A 179 15.39 0.49 14.07
C TYR A 179 16.77 0.39 13.44
N VAL A 180 17.80 0.20 14.28
CA VAL A 180 19.18 -0.04 13.84
C VAL A 180 19.30 -1.51 13.50
N ASN A 181 19.25 -1.82 12.21
CA ASN A 181 19.18 -3.16 11.64
C ASN A 181 20.57 -3.72 11.35
N LYS A 182 20.67 -5.03 11.10
CA LYS A 182 21.91 -5.76 10.79
C LYS A 182 22.94 -5.72 11.93
N ALA A 183 22.50 -5.61 13.17
CA ALA A 183 23.41 -5.62 14.31
C ALA A 183 24.19 -6.95 14.45
N ASP A 184 23.69 -8.03 13.86
CA ASP A 184 24.38 -9.33 13.77
C ASP A 184 25.65 -9.31 12.90
N ALA A 185 25.79 -8.33 12.02
CA ALA A 185 26.97 -8.14 11.16
C ALA A 185 28.06 -7.31 11.82
N VAL A 186 27.80 -6.66 12.96
CA VAL A 186 28.72 -5.77 13.66
C VAL A 186 29.25 -6.48 14.91
N GLN A 187 30.57 -6.56 15.04
CA GLN A 187 31.22 -7.20 16.22
C GLN A 187 31.51 -6.19 17.34
N ASP A 188 31.61 -4.93 16.99
CA ASP A 188 31.98 -3.85 17.90
C ASP A 188 30.72 -3.08 18.38
N SER A 189 30.45 -3.13 19.68
CA SER A 189 29.33 -2.39 20.27
C SER A 189 29.51 -0.88 20.20
N GLU A 190 30.75 -0.38 20.22
CA GLU A 190 31.03 1.06 20.13
C GLU A 190 30.57 1.64 18.78
N MET A 191 30.66 0.85 17.70
CA MET A 191 30.16 1.25 16.38
C MET A 191 28.63 1.43 16.39
N VAL A 192 27.91 0.57 17.07
CA VAL A 192 26.43 0.67 17.18
C VAL A 192 26.03 1.90 17.97
N GLU A 193 26.75 2.20 19.08
CA GLU A 193 26.52 3.41 19.88
C GLU A 193 26.82 4.69 19.07
N LEU A 194 27.88 4.68 18.26
CA LEU A 194 28.19 5.80 17.37
C LEU A 194 27.09 6.04 16.33
N VAL A 195 26.59 4.97 15.69
CA VAL A 195 25.48 5.06 14.73
C VAL A 195 24.22 5.59 15.41
N GLU A 196 23.93 5.17 16.65
CA GLU A 196 22.80 5.71 17.42
C GLU A 196 22.95 7.21 17.64
N LEU A 197 24.13 7.66 18.05
CA LEU A 197 24.41 9.09 18.25
C LEU A 197 24.22 9.90 16.98
N GLU A 198 24.79 9.44 15.86
CA GLU A 198 24.62 10.11 14.56
C GLU A 198 23.16 10.20 14.13
N ILE A 199 22.36 9.16 14.39
CA ILE A 199 20.93 9.16 14.09
C ILE A 199 20.19 10.18 14.94
N ARG A 200 20.51 10.29 16.25
CA ARG A 200 19.89 11.28 17.15
C ARG A 200 20.22 12.71 16.74
N GLU A 201 21.46 12.99 16.37
CA GLU A 201 21.89 14.27 15.81
C GLU A 201 21.12 14.58 14.51
N LEU A 202 21.03 13.62 13.61
CA LEU A 202 20.30 13.75 12.35
C LEU A 202 18.81 14.05 12.57
N LEU A 203 18.15 13.34 13.47
CA LEU A 203 16.75 13.58 13.83
C LEU A 203 16.55 15.00 14.35
N THR A 204 17.47 15.49 15.20
CA THR A 204 17.44 16.85 15.75
C THR A 204 17.64 17.89 14.66
N GLU A 205 18.55 17.66 13.72
CA GLU A 205 18.77 18.52 12.55
C GLU A 205 17.48 18.72 11.73
N PHE A 206 16.70 17.66 11.53
CA PHE A 206 15.42 17.72 10.81
C PHE A 206 14.22 18.13 11.68
N GLY A 207 14.45 18.56 12.91
CA GLY A 207 13.41 19.08 13.80
C GLY A 207 12.52 18.03 14.44
N TYR A 208 13.02 16.81 14.59
CA TYR A 208 12.46 15.77 15.44
C TYR A 208 13.10 15.85 16.84
N LYS A 209 12.48 15.19 17.82
CA LYS A 209 13.02 15.09 19.18
C LYS A 209 14.02 13.94 19.27
N GLY A 210 15.25 14.15 18.79
CA GLY A 210 16.27 13.10 18.71
C GLY A 210 16.51 12.35 20.02
N GLU A 211 16.58 13.06 21.15
CA GLU A 211 16.78 12.48 22.48
C GLU A 211 15.60 11.60 22.95
N ASP A 212 14.37 12.04 22.69
CA ASP A 212 13.15 11.34 23.11
C ASP A 212 12.74 10.21 22.15
N THR A 213 13.37 10.13 20.97
CA THR A 213 13.01 9.15 19.95
C THR A 213 13.51 7.76 20.35
N PRO A 214 12.63 6.73 20.38
CA PRO A 214 13.04 5.36 20.65
C PRO A 214 13.98 4.83 19.55
N VAL A 215 15.13 4.30 19.96
CA VAL A 215 16.08 3.63 19.08
C VAL A 215 16.20 2.18 19.54
N ILE A 216 15.88 1.24 18.64
CA ILE A 216 15.91 -0.18 18.88
C ILE A 216 16.99 -0.82 18.01
N VAL A 217 17.89 -1.55 18.62
CA VAL A 217 18.98 -2.27 17.93
C VAL A 217 18.58 -3.73 17.75
N GLY A 218 18.77 -4.27 16.54
CA GLY A 218 18.43 -5.66 16.25
C GLY A 218 18.82 -6.12 14.85
N SER A 219 18.32 -7.28 14.48
CA SER A 219 18.49 -7.88 13.16
C SER A 219 17.17 -8.49 12.68
N ALA A 220 16.63 -7.91 11.63
CA ALA A 220 15.43 -8.42 10.96
C ALA A 220 15.68 -9.83 10.35
N LEU A 221 16.91 -10.10 9.90
CA LEU A 221 17.29 -11.39 9.35
C LEU A 221 17.30 -12.47 10.43
N CYS A 222 17.90 -12.18 11.60
CA CYS A 222 17.87 -13.09 12.77
C CYS A 222 16.43 -13.39 13.20
N ALA A 223 15.53 -12.41 13.16
CA ALA A 223 14.12 -12.61 13.43
C ALA A 223 13.43 -13.54 12.41
N LEU A 224 13.73 -13.37 11.12
CA LEU A 224 13.19 -14.25 10.07
C LEU A 224 13.73 -15.68 10.14
N GLU A 225 15.01 -15.85 10.44
CA GLU A 225 15.66 -17.17 10.52
C GLU A 225 15.56 -17.80 11.89
N GLN A 226 14.95 -17.12 12.87
CA GLN A 226 14.85 -17.56 14.27
C GLN A 226 16.22 -17.85 14.91
N ARG A 227 17.22 -17.06 14.50
CA ARG A 227 18.55 -17.03 15.10
C ARG A 227 18.62 -15.93 16.14
N ASP A 228 19.53 -16.02 17.10
CA ASP A 228 19.76 -15.02 18.12
C ASP A 228 18.49 -14.32 18.63
N PRO A 229 17.77 -14.91 19.58
CA PRO A 229 16.49 -14.37 20.03
C PRO A 229 16.53 -12.92 20.53
N GLU A 230 17.69 -12.46 21.07
CA GLU A 230 17.83 -11.09 21.57
C GLU A 230 17.83 -10.07 20.44
N LEU A 231 18.69 -10.29 19.44
CA LEU A 231 18.79 -9.42 18.28
C LEU A 231 17.64 -9.63 17.29
N GLY A 232 17.04 -10.82 17.26
CA GLY A 232 15.92 -11.16 16.38
C GLY A 232 14.56 -10.88 17.00
N LEU A 233 13.93 -11.91 17.54
CA LEU A 233 12.55 -11.88 18.03
C LEU A 233 12.29 -10.75 19.02
N LYS A 234 13.13 -10.63 20.07
CA LYS A 234 12.92 -9.65 21.14
C LYS A 234 13.11 -8.20 20.65
N SER A 235 14.04 -7.96 19.73
CA SER A 235 14.24 -6.62 19.18
C SER A 235 13.02 -6.14 18.40
N VAL A 236 12.41 -7.03 17.58
CA VAL A 236 11.20 -6.70 16.84
C VAL A 236 10.00 -6.53 17.77
N GLN A 237 9.90 -7.31 18.85
CA GLN A 237 8.87 -7.10 19.87
C GLN A 237 9.03 -5.73 20.54
N LYS A 238 10.27 -5.35 20.95
CA LYS A 238 10.57 -4.02 21.50
C LYS A 238 10.22 -2.90 20.50
N LEU A 239 10.49 -3.12 19.22
CA LEU A 239 10.10 -2.17 18.17
C LEU A 239 8.58 -1.97 18.13
N LEU A 240 7.80 -3.06 18.16
CA LEU A 240 6.34 -2.98 18.14
C LEU A 240 5.79 -2.29 19.39
N ASP A 241 6.36 -2.56 20.56
CA ASP A 241 6.01 -1.88 21.83
C ASP A 241 6.34 -0.38 21.75
N ALA A 242 7.50 -0.02 21.16
CA ALA A 242 7.88 1.36 20.94
C ALA A 242 6.93 2.07 19.97
N VAL A 243 6.52 1.42 18.89
CA VAL A 243 5.54 1.95 17.92
C VAL A 243 4.18 2.14 18.60
N ASP A 244 3.72 1.17 19.41
CA ASP A 244 2.45 1.25 20.16
C ASP A 244 2.44 2.42 21.17
N THR A 245 3.59 2.74 21.78
CA THR A 245 3.70 3.76 22.84
C THR A 245 4.06 5.13 22.32
N HIS A 246 4.96 5.23 21.34
CA HIS A 246 5.53 6.50 20.87
C HIS A 246 4.67 7.18 19.80
N ILE A 247 4.02 6.43 18.91
CA ILE A 247 3.14 6.99 17.90
C ILE A 247 1.74 7.15 18.51
N PRO A 248 1.19 8.37 18.66
CA PRO A 248 -0.14 8.56 19.22
C PRO A 248 -1.22 8.02 18.27
N VAL A 249 -2.39 7.72 18.83
CA VAL A 249 -3.58 7.46 18.00
C VAL A 249 -4.01 8.78 17.37
N PRO A 250 -4.05 8.88 16.03
CA PRO A 250 -4.35 10.14 15.36
C PRO A 250 -5.81 10.54 15.54
N THR A 251 -6.06 11.85 15.66
CA THR A 251 -7.40 12.40 15.60
C THR A 251 -7.89 12.41 14.17
N ARG A 252 -9.05 11.80 13.91
CA ARG A 252 -9.62 11.70 12.56
C ARG A 252 -10.79 12.68 12.41
N ASP A 253 -10.82 13.38 11.28
CA ASP A 253 -11.91 14.29 10.94
C ASP A 253 -13.06 13.50 10.28
N LEU A 254 -14.02 13.08 11.09
CA LEU A 254 -15.18 12.28 10.65
C LEU A 254 -16.37 13.14 10.22
N GLU A 255 -16.41 14.41 10.63
CA GLU A 255 -17.54 15.33 10.39
C GLU A 255 -17.58 15.87 8.97
N LYS A 256 -16.42 15.99 8.32
CA LYS A 256 -16.33 16.50 6.96
C LYS A 256 -16.82 15.49 5.93
N PRO A 257 -17.23 15.98 4.74
CA PRO A 257 -17.52 15.11 3.60
C PRO A 257 -16.32 14.21 3.27
N PHE A 258 -16.55 12.95 2.95
CA PHE A 258 -15.50 12.00 2.65
C PHE A 258 -14.63 12.45 1.47
N LEU A 259 -13.35 12.11 1.55
CA LEU A 259 -12.35 12.38 0.52
C LEU A 259 -11.35 11.22 0.47
N LEU A 260 -11.26 10.58 -0.69
CA LEU A 260 -10.37 9.45 -0.95
C LEU A 260 -9.49 9.77 -2.16
N PRO A 261 -8.21 10.10 -1.96
CA PRO A 261 -7.23 10.16 -3.05
C PRO A 261 -7.03 8.77 -3.67
N VAL A 262 -7.08 8.68 -5.00
CA VAL A 262 -6.92 7.40 -5.71
C VAL A 262 -5.44 7.06 -5.87
N GLU A 263 -5.01 5.96 -5.29
CA GLU A 263 -3.65 5.41 -5.40
C GLU A 263 -3.52 4.44 -6.56
N SER A 264 -4.48 3.52 -6.67
CA SER A 264 -4.47 2.50 -7.72
C SER A 264 -5.87 2.18 -8.22
N VAL A 265 -5.95 1.64 -9.45
CA VAL A 265 -7.21 1.24 -10.07
C VAL A 265 -7.08 -0.18 -10.60
N TYR A 266 -7.98 -1.05 -10.18
CA TYR A 266 -8.02 -2.46 -10.57
C TYR A 266 -9.34 -2.79 -11.24
N SER A 267 -9.29 -3.71 -12.21
CA SER A 267 -10.49 -4.32 -12.80
C SER A 267 -10.63 -5.73 -12.26
N ILE A 268 -11.75 -6.02 -11.61
CA ILE A 268 -12.04 -7.37 -11.10
C ILE A 268 -13.06 -8.02 -12.05
N PRO A 269 -12.70 -9.10 -12.78
CA PRO A 269 -13.62 -9.78 -13.68
C PRO A 269 -14.92 -10.17 -12.98
N GLY A 270 -16.07 -9.81 -13.59
CA GLY A 270 -17.40 -10.10 -13.06
C GLY A 270 -17.87 -9.23 -11.90
N ARG A 271 -17.02 -8.34 -11.34
CA ARG A 271 -17.39 -7.44 -10.22
C ARG A 271 -17.37 -5.96 -10.61
N GLY A 272 -16.41 -5.52 -11.39
CA GLY A 272 -16.28 -4.12 -11.84
C GLY A 272 -14.93 -3.52 -11.53
N THR A 273 -14.87 -2.20 -11.42
CA THR A 273 -13.66 -1.43 -11.15
C THR A 273 -13.56 -1.11 -9.67
N VAL A 274 -12.38 -1.38 -9.10
CA VAL A 274 -12.03 -1.06 -7.72
C VAL A 274 -10.98 0.04 -7.73
N VAL A 275 -11.20 1.07 -6.94
CA VAL A 275 -10.20 2.10 -6.63
C VAL A 275 -9.68 1.89 -5.24
N THR A 276 -8.37 2.00 -5.04
CA THR A 276 -7.74 1.91 -3.73
C THR A 276 -7.16 3.24 -3.32
N GLY A 277 -7.13 3.47 -2.02
CA GLY A 277 -6.55 4.63 -1.39
C GLY A 277 -6.83 4.68 0.10
N THR A 278 -6.28 5.67 0.77
CA THR A 278 -6.54 5.94 2.18
C THR A 278 -7.59 7.04 2.29
N LEU A 279 -8.61 6.79 3.10
CA LEU A 279 -9.66 7.77 3.34
C LEU A 279 -9.10 8.92 4.19
N GLU A 280 -8.92 10.07 3.57
CA GLU A 280 -8.28 11.25 4.19
C GLU A 280 -9.16 11.86 5.29
N ARG A 281 -10.46 11.96 5.03
CA ARG A 281 -11.43 12.54 5.95
C ARG A 281 -12.83 11.99 5.70
N GLY A 282 -13.68 12.14 6.69
CA GLY A 282 -15.10 11.80 6.63
C GLY A 282 -15.38 10.31 6.76
N ILE A 283 -16.57 9.94 6.38
CA ILE A 283 -17.10 8.57 6.46
C ILE A 283 -17.64 8.20 5.09
N LEU A 284 -17.23 7.04 4.58
CA LEU A 284 -17.73 6.44 3.35
C LEU A 284 -18.57 5.21 3.67
N LYS A 285 -19.79 5.14 3.15
CA LYS A 285 -20.67 3.98 3.29
C LYS A 285 -20.93 3.32 1.94
N LYS A 286 -21.18 2.04 1.98
CA LYS A 286 -21.69 1.31 0.83
C LYS A 286 -23.06 1.87 0.42
N GLY A 287 -23.22 2.17 -0.86
CA GLY A 287 -24.38 2.82 -1.43
C GLY A 287 -24.27 4.34 -1.58
N ASP A 288 -23.21 4.96 -1.04
CA ASP A 288 -23.00 6.40 -1.18
C ASP A 288 -22.73 6.78 -2.63
N GLU A 289 -23.30 7.91 -3.03
CA GLU A 289 -22.93 8.57 -4.28
C GLU A 289 -21.55 9.22 -4.13
N CYS A 290 -20.73 9.10 -5.17
CA CYS A 290 -19.42 9.70 -5.22
C CYS A 290 -19.14 10.35 -6.57
N GLU A 291 -18.22 11.30 -6.60
CA GLU A 291 -17.67 11.88 -7.81
C GLU A 291 -16.15 11.78 -7.83
N PHE A 292 -15.62 11.51 -9.01
CA PHE A 292 -14.18 11.51 -9.27
C PHE A 292 -13.81 12.81 -9.95
N LEU A 293 -12.88 13.55 -9.34
CA LEU A 293 -12.40 14.84 -9.81
C LEU A 293 -10.90 14.82 -10.06
N GLY A 294 -10.45 15.56 -11.04
CA GLY A 294 -9.04 15.70 -11.40
C GLY A 294 -8.77 15.35 -12.86
N HIS A 295 -7.61 15.76 -13.38
CA HIS A 295 -7.20 15.52 -14.76
C HIS A 295 -8.26 15.88 -15.81
N ASN A 296 -8.97 16.99 -15.60
CA ASN A 296 -10.08 17.45 -16.43
C ASN A 296 -11.27 16.47 -16.53
N LYS A 297 -11.40 15.57 -15.56
CA LYS A 297 -12.53 14.65 -15.46
C LYS A 297 -13.43 15.02 -14.27
N ASN A 298 -14.73 14.84 -14.47
CA ASN A 298 -15.74 14.83 -13.41
C ASN A 298 -16.71 13.71 -13.71
N ILE A 299 -16.64 12.63 -12.95
CA ILE A 299 -17.41 11.40 -13.18
C ILE A 299 -18.17 11.07 -11.92
N ARG A 300 -19.50 10.98 -11.99
CA ARG A 300 -20.36 10.58 -10.88
C ARG A 300 -20.72 9.11 -10.96
N THR A 301 -20.72 8.45 -9.82
CA THR A 301 -21.08 7.04 -9.69
C THR A 301 -21.52 6.70 -8.25
N VAL A 302 -21.71 5.41 -7.97
CA VAL A 302 -22.11 4.90 -6.67
C VAL A 302 -21.12 3.85 -6.20
N VAL A 303 -20.77 3.88 -4.92
CA VAL A 303 -19.95 2.88 -4.25
C VAL A 303 -20.81 1.64 -3.95
N THR A 304 -20.52 0.53 -4.59
CA THR A 304 -21.30 -0.72 -4.46
C THR A 304 -20.72 -1.69 -3.42
N GLY A 305 -19.49 -1.47 -3.01
CA GLY A 305 -18.81 -2.27 -1.98
C GLY A 305 -17.56 -1.60 -1.47
N ILE A 306 -17.21 -1.88 -0.25
CA ILE A 306 -15.97 -1.39 0.40
C ILE A 306 -15.26 -2.59 1.00
N GLU A 307 -13.95 -2.67 0.78
CA GLU A 307 -13.11 -3.74 1.32
C GLU A 307 -11.85 -3.13 1.92
N MET A 308 -11.41 -3.66 3.05
CA MET A 308 -10.14 -3.36 3.67
C MET A 308 -9.41 -4.67 3.94
N PHE A 309 -8.19 -4.85 3.36
CA PHE A 309 -7.39 -6.08 3.47
C PHE A 309 -8.20 -7.36 3.20
N HIS A 310 -8.96 -7.38 2.10
CA HIS A 310 -9.83 -8.48 1.67
C HIS A 310 -11.02 -8.80 2.59
N LYS A 311 -11.28 -7.98 3.59
CA LYS A 311 -12.48 -8.06 4.45
C LYS A 311 -13.49 -7.01 3.99
N SER A 312 -14.78 -7.35 3.97
CA SER A 312 -15.83 -6.39 3.59
C SER A 312 -16.16 -5.43 4.72
N LEU A 313 -16.40 -4.16 4.36
CA LEU A 313 -16.89 -3.12 5.28
C LEU A 313 -18.22 -2.56 4.76
N GLU A 314 -19.15 -2.28 5.67
CA GLU A 314 -20.34 -1.48 5.36
C GLU A 314 -20.06 0.02 5.51
N ARG A 315 -19.09 0.37 6.35
CA ARG A 315 -18.69 1.75 6.66
C ARG A 315 -17.18 1.85 6.85
N ALA A 316 -16.54 2.75 6.10
CA ALA A 316 -15.15 3.15 6.28
C ALA A 316 -15.05 4.54 6.90
N GLU A 317 -13.99 4.78 7.66
CA GLU A 317 -13.71 6.03 8.38
C GLU A 317 -12.36 6.61 7.95
N ALA A 318 -12.18 7.91 8.20
CA ALA A 318 -10.91 8.57 7.94
C ALA A 318 -9.74 7.79 8.53
N GLY A 319 -8.68 7.61 7.77
CA GLY A 319 -7.50 6.80 8.09
C GLY A 319 -7.55 5.36 7.55
N ASP A 320 -8.70 4.85 7.12
CA ASP A 320 -8.79 3.49 6.59
C ASP A 320 -8.16 3.38 5.19
N ASN A 321 -7.33 2.36 5.00
CA ASN A 321 -6.83 1.96 3.68
C ASN A 321 -7.83 1.01 3.04
N LEU A 322 -8.53 1.44 2.02
CA LEU A 322 -9.66 0.73 1.46
C LEU A 322 -9.62 0.59 -0.06
N GLY A 323 -10.33 -0.43 -0.53
CA GLY A 323 -10.74 -0.59 -1.91
C GLY A 323 -12.24 -0.34 -2.04
N ALA A 324 -12.61 0.68 -2.83
CA ALA A 324 -14.00 0.99 -3.13
C ALA A 324 -14.39 0.42 -4.50
N LEU A 325 -15.37 -0.47 -4.53
CA LEU A 325 -15.96 -0.99 -5.76
C LEU A 325 -16.96 0.03 -6.31
N VAL A 326 -16.73 0.51 -7.52
CA VAL A 326 -17.55 1.54 -8.17
C VAL A 326 -18.34 1.00 -9.35
N ARG A 327 -19.54 1.53 -9.55
CA ARG A 327 -20.50 1.03 -10.54
C ARG A 327 -20.28 1.65 -11.92
N GLY A 328 -20.31 0.81 -12.97
CA GLY A 328 -20.44 1.27 -14.34
C GLY A 328 -19.23 1.99 -14.94
N LEU A 329 -18.09 1.98 -14.25
CA LEU A 329 -16.85 2.57 -14.74
C LEU A 329 -15.86 1.50 -15.18
N LYS A 330 -15.10 1.79 -16.22
CA LYS A 330 -13.98 0.98 -16.67
C LYS A 330 -12.67 1.44 -16.02
N ARG A 331 -11.66 0.58 -16.01
CA ARG A 331 -10.34 0.94 -15.51
C ARG A 331 -9.73 2.16 -16.24
N GLU A 332 -10.01 2.29 -17.53
CA GLU A 332 -9.47 3.37 -18.39
C GLU A 332 -10.11 4.75 -18.07
N ASP A 333 -11.29 4.75 -17.45
CA ASP A 333 -11.96 5.99 -17.04
C ASP A 333 -11.28 6.63 -15.83
N LEU A 334 -10.66 5.81 -15.00
CA LEU A 334 -10.03 6.20 -13.74
C LEU A 334 -8.51 6.02 -13.81
N ARG A 335 -7.80 6.83 -13.03
CA ARG A 335 -6.35 6.69 -12.88
C ARG A 335 -5.89 7.24 -11.53
N ARG A 336 -4.66 6.90 -11.14
CA ARG A 336 -3.99 7.50 -9.99
C ARG A 336 -4.02 9.03 -10.07
N GLY A 337 -4.15 9.67 -8.93
CA GLY A 337 -4.18 11.12 -8.81
C GLY A 337 -5.55 11.76 -8.99
N LEU A 338 -6.61 10.99 -9.33
CA LEU A 338 -7.98 11.43 -9.15
C LEU A 338 -8.34 11.43 -7.67
N VAL A 339 -9.31 12.24 -7.31
CA VAL A 339 -9.87 12.27 -5.96
C VAL A 339 -11.32 11.84 -6.02
N MET A 340 -11.69 10.82 -5.23
CA MET A 340 -13.08 10.43 -5.02
C MET A 340 -13.63 11.18 -3.81
N ALA A 341 -14.70 11.90 -3.99
CA ALA A 341 -15.32 12.71 -2.95
C ALA A 341 -16.84 12.63 -2.96
N LYS A 342 -17.45 13.14 -1.88
CA LYS A 342 -18.91 13.34 -1.85
C LYS A 342 -19.28 14.37 -2.93
N PRO A 343 -20.33 14.12 -3.74
CA PRO A 343 -20.71 15.02 -4.83
C PRO A 343 -20.89 16.47 -4.38
N GLY A 344 -20.23 17.40 -5.08
CA GLY A 344 -20.30 18.84 -4.81
C GLY A 344 -19.50 19.31 -3.58
N SER A 345 -18.73 18.45 -2.91
CA SER A 345 -17.98 18.81 -1.72
C SER A 345 -16.62 19.44 -1.97
N ILE A 346 -16.06 19.24 -3.15
CA ILE A 346 -14.78 19.82 -3.58
C ILE A 346 -14.89 20.36 -5.01
N GLN A 347 -13.98 21.25 -5.37
CA GLN A 347 -13.86 21.79 -6.71
C GLN A 347 -12.39 21.78 -7.15
N PRO A 348 -12.11 21.46 -8.42
CA PRO A 348 -10.76 21.57 -8.96
C PRO A 348 -10.39 23.04 -9.20
N HIS A 349 -9.18 23.43 -8.86
CA HIS A 349 -8.64 24.75 -9.06
C HIS A 349 -7.47 24.72 -10.05
N GLN A 350 -7.39 25.72 -10.95
CA GLN A 350 -6.29 25.83 -11.93
C GLN A 350 -5.21 26.82 -11.48
N LYS A 351 -5.55 27.72 -10.54
CA LYS A 351 -4.63 28.73 -10.00
C LYS A 351 -4.69 28.65 -8.49
N VAL A 352 -3.53 28.60 -7.88
CA VAL A 352 -3.36 28.60 -6.41
C VAL A 352 -2.31 29.63 -6.05
N GLU A 353 -2.46 30.26 -4.91
CA GLU A 353 -1.44 31.07 -4.27
C GLU A 353 -0.86 30.26 -3.13
N ALA A 354 0.48 30.19 -3.05
CA ALA A 354 1.17 29.39 -2.07
C ALA A 354 2.36 30.13 -1.51
N GLN A 355 2.59 29.98 -0.22
CA GLN A 355 3.86 30.31 0.41
C GLN A 355 4.80 29.13 0.23
N VAL A 356 5.95 29.36 -0.38
CA VAL A 356 6.91 28.30 -0.73
C VAL A 356 8.21 28.53 0.04
N TYR A 357 8.68 27.48 0.70
CA TYR A 357 10.03 27.41 1.25
C TYR A 357 10.95 26.74 0.21
N ILE A 358 12.07 27.38 -0.10
CA ILE A 358 13.03 26.84 -1.05
C ILE A 358 14.24 26.34 -0.26
N LEU A 359 14.51 25.04 -0.37
CA LEU A 359 15.67 24.43 0.27
C LEU A 359 16.96 25.08 -0.22
N SER A 360 17.83 25.44 0.73
CA SER A 360 19.17 25.93 0.47
C SER A 360 20.07 24.85 -0.13
N LYS A 361 21.23 25.24 -0.61
CA LYS A 361 22.25 24.29 -1.12
C LYS A 361 22.70 23.31 -0.03
N GLU A 362 22.83 23.77 1.20
CA GLU A 362 23.27 22.99 2.36
C GLU A 362 22.22 21.96 2.77
N GLU A 363 20.94 22.27 2.57
CA GLU A 363 19.82 21.37 2.78
C GLU A 363 19.56 20.41 1.59
N GLY A 364 20.45 20.35 0.60
CA GLY A 364 20.29 19.52 -0.60
C GLY A 364 19.40 20.14 -1.69
N GLY A 365 19.10 21.44 -1.56
CA GLY A 365 18.27 22.15 -2.51
C GLY A 365 18.98 22.61 -3.79
N ARG A 366 18.34 23.50 -4.50
CA ARG A 366 18.84 24.01 -5.80
C ARG A 366 20.08 24.87 -5.63
N HIS A 367 20.98 24.79 -6.61
CA HIS A 367 22.18 25.65 -6.70
C HIS A 367 21.96 26.92 -7.53
N LYS A 368 20.87 27.00 -8.28
CA LYS A 368 20.60 28.12 -9.17
C LYS A 368 19.20 28.68 -8.90
N PRO A 369 19.03 30.01 -8.89
CA PRO A 369 17.72 30.64 -8.78
C PRO A 369 16.85 30.24 -9.97
N PHE A 370 15.55 30.34 -9.81
CA PHE A 370 14.60 30.22 -10.91
C PHE A 370 13.84 31.52 -11.13
N VAL A 371 13.31 31.66 -12.31
CA VAL A 371 12.52 32.83 -12.74
C VAL A 371 11.06 32.46 -12.92
N SER A 372 10.20 33.47 -13.04
CA SER A 372 8.81 33.26 -13.42
C SER A 372 8.69 32.37 -14.66
N HIS A 373 7.66 31.52 -14.68
CA HIS A 373 7.41 30.51 -15.70
C HIS A 373 8.28 29.25 -15.60
N PHE A 374 9.10 29.10 -14.58
CA PHE A 374 9.69 27.79 -14.26
C PHE A 374 8.59 26.75 -14.02
N MET A 375 8.79 25.55 -14.51
CA MET A 375 7.79 24.47 -14.48
C MET A 375 8.29 23.28 -13.69
N PRO A 376 8.25 23.31 -12.35
CA PRO A 376 8.52 22.13 -11.53
C PRO A 376 7.33 21.17 -11.53
N VAL A 377 7.57 19.94 -11.10
CA VAL A 377 6.50 19.01 -10.76
C VAL A 377 6.09 19.24 -9.31
N MET A 378 4.81 19.47 -9.09
CA MET A 378 4.20 19.58 -7.77
C MET A 378 3.56 18.23 -7.41
N PHE A 379 3.84 17.76 -6.20
CA PHE A 379 3.25 16.56 -5.64
C PHE A 379 2.26 16.95 -4.55
N SER A 380 1.11 16.30 -4.50
CA SER A 380 0.17 16.43 -3.39
C SER A 380 -0.69 15.17 -3.32
N LEU A 381 -0.82 14.58 -2.13
CA LEU A 381 -1.51 13.32 -1.94
C LEU A 381 -1.01 12.26 -2.95
N THR A 382 -1.89 11.74 -3.79
CA THR A 382 -1.56 10.70 -4.77
C THR A 382 -1.27 11.22 -6.19
N TRP A 383 -1.35 12.54 -6.43
CA TRP A 383 -1.13 13.13 -7.74
C TRP A 383 0.19 13.89 -7.87
N ASP A 384 0.65 14.00 -9.10
CA ASP A 384 1.78 14.80 -9.52
C ASP A 384 1.42 15.57 -10.79
N MET A 385 1.73 16.87 -10.81
CA MET A 385 1.45 17.74 -11.95
C MET A 385 2.56 18.76 -12.17
N ALA A 386 2.89 19.02 -13.44
CA ALA A 386 3.73 20.14 -13.80
C ALA A 386 2.98 21.45 -13.54
N CYS A 387 3.54 22.30 -12.70
CA CYS A 387 2.97 23.59 -12.34
C CYS A 387 3.83 24.71 -12.91
N ARG A 388 3.18 25.77 -13.40
CA ARG A 388 3.88 26.99 -13.81
C ARG A 388 3.94 27.97 -12.64
N ILE A 389 5.13 28.29 -12.18
CA ILE A 389 5.35 29.27 -11.11
C ILE A 389 5.26 30.69 -11.71
N ILE A 390 4.49 31.56 -11.07
CA ILE A 390 4.43 32.99 -11.36
C ILE A 390 4.89 33.71 -10.09
N LEU A 391 6.06 34.31 -10.15
CA LEU A 391 6.61 35.07 -9.03
C LEU A 391 6.00 36.47 -9.00
N PRO A 392 5.81 37.07 -7.80
CA PRO A 392 5.48 38.48 -7.68
C PRO A 392 6.51 39.37 -8.40
N PRO A 393 6.11 40.53 -8.95
CA PRO A 393 7.03 41.45 -9.61
C PRO A 393 8.24 41.82 -8.71
N GLY A 394 9.43 41.72 -9.27
CA GLY A 394 10.68 42.07 -8.56
C GLY A 394 11.26 40.99 -7.63
N LYS A 395 10.70 39.82 -7.57
CA LYS A 395 11.25 38.67 -6.82
C LYS A 395 11.88 37.64 -7.77
N LEU A 396 13.06 37.16 -7.37
CA LEU A 396 13.70 35.94 -7.90
C LEU A 396 13.47 34.85 -6.88
N GLY A 397 13.19 33.65 -7.33
CA GLY A 397 13.04 32.47 -6.50
C GLY A 397 14.37 31.72 -6.29
#